data_0994a149e388437470bd21a9092e5d55
#
_entry.id   0994a149e388437470bd21a9092e5d55
#
_cell.length_a   1.000
_cell.length_b   1.000
_cell.length_c   1.000
_cell.angle_alpha   90.00
_cell.angle_beta   90.00
_cell.angle_gamma   90.00
#
_symmetry.space_group_name_H-M   'P 1'
#
loop_
_entity.id
_entity.type
_entity.pdbx_description
1 polymer ?
#
loop_
_entity_poly.entity_id
_entity_poly.type
_entity_poly.pdbx_seq_one_letter_code
_entity_poly.pdbx_strand_id
1 'polypeptide(L)' 'MVKVYVSLIRKGLMTIDDVPEKWREEVRKALEG' A
#
# COMPACT_ATOMS: atom_id res chain seq x y z
N MET A 1 -2.67 0.17 9.85
CA MET A 1 -1.81 1.03 9.02
C MET A 1 -1.83 0.64 7.55
N VAL A 2 -2.07 -0.63 7.27
CA VAL A 2 -2.12 -1.08 5.87
C VAL A 2 -3.24 -0.37 5.09
N LYS A 3 -4.39 -0.16 5.72
CA LYS A 3 -5.50 0.51 5.05
C LYS A 3 -5.15 1.92 4.60
N VAL A 4 -4.33 2.61 5.39
CA VAL A 4 -3.90 3.96 5.05
C VAL A 4 -3.04 3.93 3.80
N TYR A 5 -2.11 3.00 3.73
CA TYR A 5 -1.25 2.85 2.57
C TYR A 5 -2.07 2.53 1.32
N VAL A 6 -3.01 1.60 1.45
CA VAL A 6 -3.85 1.22 0.33
C VAL A 6 -4.63 2.42 -0.20
N SER A 7 -5.20 3.19 0.71
CA SER A 7 -5.98 4.35 0.35
C SER A 7 -5.13 5.38 -0.40
N LEU A 8 -3.93 5.65 0.10
CA LEU A 8 -3.02 6.62 -0.51
C LEU A 8 -2.58 6.17 -1.89
N ILE A 9 -2.30 4.88 -2.04
CA ILE A 9 -1.87 4.34 -3.33
C ILE A 9 -2.99 4.45 -4.35
N ARG A 10 -4.21 4.13 -3.95
CA ARG A 10 -5.35 4.20 -4.85
C ARG A 10 -5.63 5.61 -5.31
N LYS A 11 -5.34 6.58 -4.46
CA LYS A 11 -5.54 7.99 -4.79
C LYS A 11 -4.38 8.56 -5.62
N GLY A 12 -3.34 7.76 -5.81
CA GLY A 12 -2.18 8.21 -6.58
C GLY A 12 -1.25 9.11 -5.80
N LEU A 13 -1.37 9.09 -4.47
CA LEU A 13 -0.54 9.95 -3.62
C LEU A 13 0.76 9.30 -3.20
N MET A 14 0.87 7.97 -3.39
CA MET A 14 2.11 7.25 -3.14
C MET A 14 2.11 5.97 -3.97
N THR A 15 3.27 5.32 -4.05
CA THR A 15 3.39 4.07 -4.79
C THR A 15 3.74 2.95 -3.82
N ILE A 16 3.63 1.72 -4.29
CA ILE A 16 3.96 0.56 -3.47
C ILE A 16 5.42 0.60 -3.01
N ASP A 17 6.29 1.19 -3.82
CA ASP A 17 7.70 1.30 -3.47
C ASP A 17 7.93 2.25 -2.29
N ASP A 18 6.98 3.15 -2.04
CA ASP A 18 7.07 4.08 -0.92
C ASP A 18 6.69 3.42 0.39
N VAL A 19 6.09 2.24 0.34
CA VAL A 19 5.68 1.51 1.54
C VAL A 19 6.89 0.78 2.11
N PRO A 20 7.09 0.86 3.44
CA PRO A 20 8.19 0.10 4.05
C PRO A 20 8.10 -1.38 3.69
N GLU A 21 9.24 -1.99 3.50
CA GLU A 21 9.31 -3.39 3.11
C GLU A 21 8.48 -4.29 4.05
N LYS A 22 8.48 -3.92 5.32
CA LYS A 22 7.75 -4.66 6.34
C LYS A 22 6.27 -4.81 6.01
N TRP A 23 5.68 -3.78 5.42
CA TRP A 23 4.25 -3.74 5.12
C TRP A 23 3.92 -3.94 3.65
N ARG A 24 4.93 -3.96 2.81
CA ARG A 24 4.73 -3.98 1.35
C ARG A 24 3.92 -5.18 0.89
N GLU A 25 4.23 -6.37 1.42
CA GLU A 25 3.52 -7.58 1.04
C GLU A 25 2.03 -7.48 1.37
N GLU A 26 1.73 -7.02 2.57
CA GLU A 26 0.35 -6.91 3.01
C GLU A 26 -0.41 -5.88 2.18
N VAL A 27 0.23 -4.76 1.90
CA VAL A 27 -0.39 -3.72 1.09
C VAL A 27 -0.66 -4.23 -0.31
N ARG A 28 0.30 -4.94 -0.89
CA ARG A 28 0.14 -5.49 -2.22
C ARG A 28 -1.04 -6.46 -2.28
N LYS A 29 -1.15 -7.33 -1.29
CA LYS A 29 -2.26 -8.28 -1.22
C LYS A 29 -3.59 -7.56 -1.08
N ALA A 30 -3.63 -6.52 -0.28
CA ALA A 30 -4.85 -5.76 -0.07
C ALA A 30 -5.27 -5.06 -1.36
N LEU A 31 -4.30 -4.59 -2.16
CA LEU A 31 -4.61 -3.96 -3.44
C LEU A 31 -5.15 -4.96 -4.46
N GLU A 32 -4.66 -6.20 -4.40
CA GLU A 32 -5.11 -7.25 -5.31
C GLU A 32 -6.49 -7.76 -4.94
N GLY A 33 -6.77 -7.79 -3.66
CA GLY A 33 -8.00 -8.32 -3.15
C GLY A 33 -9.12 -7.34 -3.14
#